data_0df12a959946f8584a5aa0cc17c9d121
#
_entry.id   0df12a959946f8584a5aa0cc17c9d121
#
_cell.length_a   1.000
_cell.length_b   1.000
_cell.length_c   1.000
_cell.angle_alpha   90.00
_cell.angle_beta   90.00
_cell.angle_gamma   90.00
#
_symmetry.space_group_name_H-M   'P 1'
#
loop_
_entity.id
_entity.type
_entity.pdbx_description
1 polymer ?
#
loop_
_entity_poly.entity_id
_entity_poly.type
_entity_poly.pdbx_seq_one_letter_code
_entity_poly.pdbx_strand_id
1 'polypeptide(L)'
;MFFSRQRSRYPSYLFPVIRILLWLMYIIILPASLCGQNRYDVVIDEIMADPAPQVGLPNNEWLEIKNVSSVPVNLQNWRLGDASGQSGPLPAFILQPDSFVIICTGSALAAMSVFGAAISVTSFPSLDNDGDQLFLKTATGKTMHAVNYTSAWYQNELKRDGGWTLEMIDTKSPCAGSSNWKASISTTGGTPGKKNSVDAINNDSTPPQLKRAYTTDSVTIILVFDEPVDSLAGATLANYSVDGNLMLVSAITLAPLFNLVQLKTNTPMIVTKVYTLTATNIKDCKSNSIGSANKAKMGLPVDAAPGEWIINEILFDPRSTGSDFVEFYNNSSKIFDASRLFIANRNSTGVISSIKALSPVPFLIFPGDHIVETVDADDLARQYLVKSPDNVLVISSPPSFPDDEGDVVTLNFQGQVVDEVKYKDDWHFRLIDNAEGVSLERIDPAGPSQNPANWHSAASTAGYGTPTYKNSQYKLLNAINASIEINPKVFSPDNDGRDDIATIQYVVNEPGYVANLVIFDAAGRPVRNLVRNGTMGLTGYWNWDGLDDKGNKLPVGIYIIFTDIFNLQGKRYHSKNPIVLARKL
;
A
#
# COMPACT_ATOMS: atom_id res chain seq x y z
N MET A 1 -85.65 -66.91 -4.49
CA MET A 1 -85.85 -65.46 -4.80
C MET A 1 -84.55 -64.91 -5.35
N PHE A 2 -84.49 -64.64 -6.65
CA PHE A 2 -83.30 -64.17 -7.35
C PHE A 2 -83.31 -62.66 -7.42
N PHE A 3 -82.20 -62.02 -7.01
CA PHE A 3 -81.94 -60.62 -7.34
C PHE A 3 -80.80 -60.51 -8.29
N SER A 4 -81.06 -60.03 -9.52
CA SER A 4 -80.08 -59.73 -10.55
C SER A 4 -79.38 -58.39 -10.29
N ARG A 5 -78.03 -58.38 -10.34
CA ARG A 5 -77.21 -57.14 -10.30
C ARG A 5 -77.05 -56.68 -11.78
N GLN A 6 -77.59 -55.52 -12.10
CA GLN A 6 -77.23 -54.75 -13.33
C GLN A 6 -75.87 -54.09 -13.14
N ARG A 7 -74.93 -54.39 -14.05
CA ARG A 7 -73.66 -53.66 -14.19
C ARG A 7 -73.88 -52.49 -15.16
N SER A 8 -73.75 -51.23 -14.69
CA SER A 8 -73.64 -50.07 -15.58
C SER A 8 -72.22 -49.98 -16.12
N ARG A 9 -72.06 -50.06 -17.46
CA ARG A 9 -70.82 -49.78 -18.16
C ARG A 9 -70.69 -48.27 -18.37
N TYR A 10 -69.68 -47.62 -17.75
CA TYR A 10 -69.23 -46.30 -18.12
C TYR A 10 -68.20 -46.42 -19.25
N PRO A 11 -68.20 -45.55 -20.25
CA PRO A 11 -67.25 -45.62 -21.37
C PRO A 11 -65.85 -45.21 -20.95
N SER A 12 -64.87 -46.05 -21.30
CA SER A 12 -63.44 -45.99 -20.94
C SER A 12 -62.63 -44.92 -21.68
N TYR A 13 -63.26 -43.89 -22.23
CA TYR A 13 -62.57 -42.87 -23.04
C TYR A 13 -62.23 -41.57 -22.31
N LEU A 14 -62.61 -41.38 -21.05
CA LEU A 14 -62.28 -40.14 -20.29
C LEU A 14 -60.93 -40.16 -19.56
N PHE A 15 -60.34 -41.35 -19.37
CA PHE A 15 -59.09 -41.48 -18.62
C PHE A 15 -57.81 -41.00 -19.36
N PRO A 16 -57.65 -41.14 -20.69
CA PRO A 16 -56.45 -40.66 -21.36
C PRO A 16 -56.39 -39.11 -21.49
N VAL A 17 -57.53 -38.41 -21.60
CA VAL A 17 -57.58 -36.95 -21.78
C VAL A 17 -57.21 -36.21 -20.46
N ILE A 18 -57.65 -36.73 -19.32
CA ILE A 18 -57.30 -36.16 -17.99
C ILE A 18 -55.82 -36.38 -17.67
N ARG A 19 -55.19 -37.47 -18.09
CA ARG A 19 -53.75 -37.69 -17.91
C ARG A 19 -52.93 -36.79 -18.82
N ILE A 20 -53.33 -36.50 -20.02
CA ILE A 20 -52.66 -35.58 -20.93
C ILE A 20 -52.79 -34.14 -20.48
N LEU A 21 -53.95 -33.71 -19.95
CA LEU A 21 -54.13 -32.40 -19.35
C LEU A 21 -53.31 -32.20 -18.04
N LEU A 22 -53.16 -33.22 -17.22
CA LEU A 22 -52.30 -33.18 -16.03
C LEU A 22 -50.80 -33.18 -16.41
N TRP A 23 -50.40 -33.85 -17.47
CA TRP A 23 -49.00 -33.77 -18.00
C TRP A 23 -48.73 -32.42 -18.66
N LEU A 24 -49.64 -31.82 -19.40
CA LEU A 24 -49.53 -30.48 -19.95
C LEU A 24 -49.51 -29.39 -18.86
N MET A 25 -50.25 -29.59 -17.75
CA MET A 25 -50.20 -28.69 -16.60
C MET A 25 -48.92 -28.82 -15.76
N TYR A 26 -48.25 -30.00 -15.79
CA TYR A 26 -46.95 -30.21 -15.16
C TYR A 26 -45.77 -29.65 -15.99
N ILE A 27 -45.92 -29.47 -17.29
CA ILE A 27 -44.93 -28.86 -18.18
C ILE A 27 -44.97 -27.32 -18.12
N ILE A 28 -46.08 -26.72 -17.65
CA ILE A 28 -46.24 -25.26 -17.54
C ILE A 28 -45.78 -24.73 -16.18
N ILE A 29 -45.51 -25.59 -15.18
CA ILE A 29 -44.85 -25.24 -13.93
C ILE A 29 -43.38 -25.73 -13.99
N LEU A 30 -42.66 -25.36 -15.04
CA LEU A 30 -41.22 -25.16 -14.88
C LEU A 30 -41.10 -23.97 -13.94
N PRO A 31 -40.48 -24.12 -12.73
CA PRO A 31 -40.12 -22.96 -11.99
C PRO A 31 -39.26 -22.12 -12.94
N ALA A 32 -39.70 -20.90 -13.24
CA ALA A 32 -38.76 -19.90 -13.71
C ALA A 32 -37.65 -19.93 -12.64
N SER A 33 -36.57 -20.61 -12.96
CA SER A 33 -35.37 -20.54 -12.14
C SER A 33 -35.14 -19.04 -12.06
N LEU A 34 -35.44 -18.46 -10.88
CA LEU A 34 -34.90 -17.18 -10.50
C LEU A 34 -33.39 -17.42 -10.50
N CYS A 35 -32.78 -17.34 -11.70
CA CYS A 35 -31.34 -17.21 -11.80
C CYS A 35 -31.01 -15.90 -11.08
N GLY A 36 -30.75 -16.01 -9.79
CA GLY A 36 -30.21 -14.88 -9.03
C GLY A 36 -28.94 -14.44 -9.74
N GLN A 37 -28.88 -13.16 -10.12
CA GLN A 37 -27.69 -12.60 -10.73
C GLN A 37 -26.47 -12.84 -9.84
N ASN A 38 -25.38 -13.35 -10.41
CA ASN A 38 -24.13 -13.50 -9.72
C ASN A 38 -23.40 -12.16 -9.67
N ARG A 39 -22.53 -11.98 -8.69
CA ARG A 39 -21.61 -10.85 -8.68
C ARG A 39 -20.82 -10.87 -10.00
N TYR A 40 -20.64 -9.69 -10.58
CA TYR A 40 -20.00 -9.47 -11.87
C TYR A 40 -20.78 -9.90 -13.13
N ASP A 41 -22.03 -10.35 -13.05
CA ASP A 41 -22.87 -10.51 -14.24
C ASP A 41 -23.09 -9.19 -14.99
N VAL A 42 -23.06 -8.07 -14.26
CA VAL A 42 -23.04 -6.71 -14.82
C VAL A 42 -21.89 -5.94 -14.18
N VAL A 43 -21.04 -5.33 -14.99
CA VAL A 43 -19.84 -4.62 -14.54
C VAL A 43 -19.91 -3.13 -14.95
N ILE A 44 -19.28 -2.26 -14.19
CA ILE A 44 -18.90 -0.91 -14.60
C ILE A 44 -17.76 -1.10 -15.59
N ASP A 45 -17.89 -0.60 -16.80
CA ASP A 45 -16.98 -0.90 -17.93
C ASP A 45 -16.17 0.33 -18.36
N GLU A 46 -16.76 1.54 -18.29
CA GLU A 46 -16.12 2.78 -18.65
C GLU A 46 -16.56 3.92 -17.71
N ILE A 47 -15.64 4.82 -17.37
CA ILE A 47 -15.84 5.92 -16.43
C ILE A 47 -15.33 7.22 -17.05
N MET A 48 -16.19 8.24 -17.17
CA MET A 48 -15.82 9.62 -17.47
C MET A 48 -15.98 10.46 -16.20
N ALA A 49 -14.90 10.57 -15.42
CA ALA A 49 -14.89 11.37 -14.20
C ALA A 49 -14.59 12.85 -14.49
N ASP A 50 -13.56 13.10 -15.30
CA ASP A 50 -13.19 14.47 -15.70
C ASP A 50 -13.44 14.68 -17.20
N PRO A 51 -14.59 15.28 -17.60
CA PRO A 51 -14.89 15.52 -19.00
C PRO A 51 -14.20 16.75 -19.60
N ALA A 52 -13.43 17.53 -18.81
CA ALA A 52 -12.79 18.76 -19.25
C ALA A 52 -11.25 18.71 -19.02
N PRO A 53 -10.42 19.16 -20.01
CA PRO A 53 -10.82 19.78 -21.28
C PRO A 53 -11.44 18.78 -22.27
N GLN A 54 -12.50 19.18 -22.92
CA GLN A 54 -13.25 18.33 -23.86
C GLN A 54 -12.38 17.91 -25.06
N VAL A 55 -12.30 16.59 -25.32
CA VAL A 55 -11.60 16.01 -26.48
C VAL A 55 -12.58 15.77 -27.65
N GLY A 56 -13.60 14.95 -27.46
CA GLY A 56 -14.58 14.66 -28.52
C GLY A 56 -15.92 14.19 -28.00
N LEU A 57 -16.04 13.91 -26.70
CA LEU A 57 -17.28 13.56 -26.03
C LEU A 57 -17.90 14.78 -25.36
N PRO A 58 -19.22 14.76 -25.04
CA PRO A 58 -19.88 15.83 -24.30
C PRO A 58 -19.20 16.11 -22.96
N ASN A 59 -19.16 17.37 -22.55
CA ASN A 59 -18.63 17.80 -21.27
C ASN A 59 -19.60 17.44 -20.11
N ASN A 60 -19.74 16.17 -19.83
CA ASN A 60 -20.58 15.61 -18.79
C ASN A 60 -19.93 14.38 -18.17
N GLU A 61 -20.10 14.19 -16.88
CA GLU A 61 -19.77 12.94 -16.20
C GLU A 61 -20.78 11.84 -16.56
N TRP A 62 -20.29 10.60 -16.71
CA TRP A 62 -21.11 9.43 -16.97
C TRP A 62 -20.37 8.14 -16.65
N LEU A 63 -21.14 7.07 -16.48
CA LEU A 63 -20.64 5.70 -16.35
C LEU A 63 -21.26 4.83 -17.43
N GLU A 64 -20.52 3.84 -17.92
CA GLU A 64 -21.07 2.78 -18.73
C GLU A 64 -21.04 1.46 -17.95
N ILE A 65 -22.13 0.69 -18.07
CA ILE A 65 -22.17 -0.67 -17.54
C ILE A 65 -22.42 -1.66 -18.67
N LYS A 66 -21.81 -2.85 -18.53
CA LYS A 66 -21.90 -3.93 -19.49
C LYS A 66 -22.51 -5.17 -18.85
N ASN A 67 -23.43 -5.86 -19.56
CA ASN A 67 -23.89 -7.20 -19.20
C ASN A 67 -22.91 -8.23 -19.76
N VAL A 68 -22.12 -8.89 -18.90
CA VAL A 68 -21.17 -9.92 -19.28
C VAL A 68 -21.73 -11.34 -19.08
N SER A 69 -22.99 -11.45 -18.62
CA SER A 69 -23.70 -12.72 -18.49
C SER A 69 -24.33 -13.14 -19.81
N SER A 70 -24.77 -14.39 -19.88
CA SER A 70 -25.45 -14.97 -21.04
C SER A 70 -26.96 -14.73 -21.07
N VAL A 71 -27.52 -13.98 -20.10
CA VAL A 71 -28.96 -13.75 -19.96
C VAL A 71 -29.28 -12.24 -19.89
N PRO A 72 -30.46 -11.82 -20.40
CA PRO A 72 -30.89 -10.42 -20.23
C PRO A 72 -31.06 -10.07 -18.74
N VAL A 73 -30.63 -8.87 -18.36
CA VAL A 73 -30.73 -8.35 -16.99
C VAL A 73 -31.66 -7.14 -16.95
N ASN A 74 -32.65 -7.18 -16.06
CA ASN A 74 -33.52 -6.02 -15.80
C ASN A 74 -32.88 -5.12 -14.76
N LEU A 75 -32.53 -3.90 -15.16
CA LEU A 75 -31.90 -2.88 -14.32
C LEU A 75 -32.88 -2.07 -13.47
N GLN A 76 -34.19 -2.33 -13.57
CA GLN A 76 -35.20 -1.57 -12.84
C GLN A 76 -34.92 -1.58 -11.34
N ASN A 77 -34.93 -0.39 -10.74
CA ASN A 77 -34.65 -0.15 -9.31
C ASN A 77 -33.23 -0.48 -8.84
N TRP A 78 -32.30 -0.78 -9.74
CA TRP A 78 -30.89 -0.81 -9.37
C TRP A 78 -30.42 0.60 -9.00
N ARG A 79 -29.26 0.70 -8.34
CA ARG A 79 -28.68 1.98 -7.93
C ARG A 79 -27.18 1.99 -8.18
N LEU A 80 -26.71 3.15 -8.60
CA LEU A 80 -25.31 3.54 -8.52
C LEU A 80 -25.04 4.19 -7.16
N GLY A 81 -23.80 4.26 -6.76
CA GLY A 81 -23.40 5.05 -5.61
C GLY A 81 -21.89 5.18 -5.52
N ASP A 82 -21.51 6.06 -4.63
CA ASP A 82 -20.14 6.33 -4.21
C ASP A 82 -20.01 6.22 -2.68
N ALA A 83 -18.87 6.65 -2.13
CA ALA A 83 -18.66 6.68 -0.69
C ALA A 83 -19.63 7.64 0.04
N SER A 84 -20.15 8.67 -0.64
CA SER A 84 -21.00 9.72 -0.07
C SER A 84 -22.49 9.38 -0.07
N GLY A 85 -22.95 8.52 -1.02
CA GLY A 85 -24.36 8.20 -1.13
C GLY A 85 -24.75 7.29 -2.29
N GLN A 86 -26.03 7.30 -2.61
CA GLN A 86 -26.60 6.49 -3.69
C GLN A 86 -27.51 7.32 -4.58
N SER A 87 -27.51 7.02 -5.87
CA SER A 87 -28.43 7.56 -6.85
C SER A 87 -29.89 7.22 -6.53
N GLY A 88 -30.83 7.91 -7.15
CA GLY A 88 -32.19 7.40 -7.32
C GLY A 88 -32.21 6.05 -8.06
N PRO A 89 -33.35 5.36 -8.09
CA PRO A 89 -33.46 4.07 -8.77
C PRO A 89 -33.29 4.23 -10.28
N LEU A 90 -32.57 3.29 -10.90
CA LEU A 90 -32.50 3.19 -12.36
C LEU A 90 -33.90 2.90 -12.94
N PRO A 91 -34.24 3.46 -14.11
CA PRO A 91 -35.51 3.20 -14.79
C PRO A 91 -35.59 1.73 -15.26
N ALA A 92 -36.78 1.33 -15.73
CA ALA A 92 -36.95 0.03 -16.37
C ALA A 92 -36.12 -0.01 -17.67
N PHE A 93 -35.13 -0.89 -17.71
CA PHE A 93 -34.27 -1.13 -18.86
C PHE A 93 -33.82 -2.60 -18.86
N ILE A 94 -33.92 -3.27 -20.01
CA ILE A 94 -33.44 -4.64 -20.16
C ILE A 94 -32.10 -4.59 -20.87
N LEU A 95 -31.03 -4.87 -20.14
CA LEU A 95 -29.67 -4.93 -20.67
C LEU A 95 -29.42 -6.34 -21.23
N GLN A 96 -29.34 -6.44 -22.57
CA GLN A 96 -29.13 -7.70 -23.28
C GLN A 96 -27.72 -8.26 -23.01
N PRO A 97 -27.48 -9.57 -23.17
CA PRO A 97 -26.13 -10.11 -23.12
C PRO A 97 -25.15 -9.38 -24.03
N ASP A 98 -23.94 -9.16 -23.56
CA ASP A 98 -22.84 -8.44 -24.23
C ASP A 98 -23.18 -7.00 -24.69
N SER A 99 -24.25 -6.39 -24.13
CA SER A 99 -24.67 -5.03 -24.42
C SER A 99 -24.23 -4.05 -23.34
N PHE A 100 -24.20 -2.78 -23.72
CA PHE A 100 -23.80 -1.64 -22.91
C PHE A 100 -24.98 -0.73 -22.64
N VAL A 101 -24.93 0.05 -21.55
CA VAL A 101 -25.83 1.18 -21.31
C VAL A 101 -25.08 2.28 -20.55
N ILE A 102 -25.19 3.48 -21.10
CA ILE A 102 -24.61 4.69 -20.50
C ILE A 102 -25.58 5.19 -19.42
N ILE A 103 -25.04 5.52 -18.25
CA ILE A 103 -25.80 6.08 -17.13
C ILE A 103 -25.26 7.48 -16.85
N CYS A 104 -26.15 8.47 -16.83
CA CYS A 104 -25.77 9.87 -16.68
C CYS A 104 -26.86 10.68 -15.97
N THR A 105 -26.65 11.98 -15.81
CA THR A 105 -27.66 12.91 -15.33
C THR A 105 -28.77 13.11 -16.36
N GLY A 106 -29.96 13.58 -15.93
CA GLY A 106 -31.05 13.89 -16.84
C GLY A 106 -30.70 14.99 -17.88
N SER A 107 -29.84 15.94 -17.52
CA SER A 107 -29.37 17.01 -18.44
C SER A 107 -28.42 16.48 -19.52
N ALA A 108 -27.64 15.43 -19.23
CA ALA A 108 -26.69 14.82 -20.17
C ALA A 108 -27.34 13.80 -21.10
N LEU A 109 -28.55 13.30 -20.78
CA LEU A 109 -29.19 12.17 -21.47
C LEU A 109 -29.30 12.37 -22.99
N ALA A 110 -29.76 13.54 -23.45
CA ALA A 110 -29.89 13.80 -24.87
C ALA A 110 -28.57 13.80 -25.63
N ALA A 111 -27.52 14.35 -25.01
CA ALA A 111 -26.17 14.38 -25.58
C ALA A 111 -25.54 12.98 -25.61
N MET A 112 -25.74 12.17 -24.57
CA MET A 112 -25.15 10.82 -24.48
C MET A 112 -25.89 9.77 -25.32
N SER A 113 -27.20 9.96 -25.54
CA SER A 113 -28.03 9.03 -26.36
C SER A 113 -27.63 8.94 -27.84
N VAL A 114 -26.78 9.86 -28.32
CA VAL A 114 -26.27 9.80 -29.71
C VAL A 114 -25.15 8.75 -29.87
N PHE A 115 -24.53 8.32 -28.77
CA PHE A 115 -23.42 7.37 -28.76
C PHE A 115 -23.90 5.91 -28.56
N GLY A 116 -25.06 5.72 -27.90
CA GLY A 116 -25.58 4.39 -27.60
C GLY A 116 -26.83 4.44 -26.74
N ALA A 117 -27.25 3.27 -26.26
CA ALA A 117 -28.32 3.19 -25.27
C ALA A 117 -27.91 3.97 -24.01
N ALA A 118 -28.74 4.92 -23.61
CA ALA A 118 -28.46 5.73 -22.42
C ALA A 118 -29.72 5.84 -21.55
N ILE A 119 -29.50 5.85 -20.24
CA ILE A 119 -30.55 6.08 -19.22
C ILE A 119 -30.06 7.15 -18.25
N SER A 120 -30.99 7.89 -17.69
CA SER A 120 -30.67 8.88 -16.68
C SER A 120 -31.16 8.47 -15.31
N VAL A 121 -30.50 8.98 -14.29
CA VAL A 121 -30.84 8.76 -12.90
C VAL A 121 -30.83 10.09 -12.13
N THR A 122 -31.70 10.21 -11.14
CA THR A 122 -31.67 11.34 -10.21
C THR A 122 -30.53 11.15 -9.21
N SER A 123 -29.95 12.24 -8.72
CA SER A 123 -28.81 12.17 -7.79
C SER A 123 -27.70 11.24 -8.31
N PHE A 124 -27.32 11.45 -9.58
CA PHE A 124 -26.13 10.79 -10.13
C PHE A 124 -24.94 11.16 -9.24
N PRO A 125 -24.12 10.20 -8.79
CA PRO A 125 -22.95 10.50 -7.93
C PRO A 125 -22.01 11.46 -8.67
N SER A 126 -21.46 12.44 -7.97
CA SER A 126 -20.35 13.25 -8.51
C SER A 126 -19.12 12.38 -8.53
N LEU A 127 -18.44 12.35 -9.67
CA LEU A 127 -17.24 11.53 -9.82
C LEU A 127 -16.00 12.37 -9.51
N ASP A 128 -15.26 12.03 -8.46
CA ASP A 128 -14.06 12.77 -8.09
C ASP A 128 -12.92 12.49 -9.10
N ASN A 129 -12.31 13.57 -9.63
CA ASN A 129 -11.28 13.51 -10.67
C ASN A 129 -10.02 12.76 -10.20
N ASP A 130 -9.63 12.91 -8.92
CA ASP A 130 -8.44 12.26 -8.34
C ASP A 130 -8.69 10.79 -7.99
N GLY A 131 -9.96 10.39 -7.83
CA GLY A 131 -10.35 9.02 -7.53
C GLY A 131 -11.58 8.91 -6.66
N ASP A 132 -12.34 7.83 -6.87
CA ASP A 132 -13.60 7.59 -6.17
C ASP A 132 -13.91 6.10 -6.01
N GLN A 133 -14.73 5.78 -5.00
CA GLN A 133 -15.26 4.45 -4.78
C GLN A 133 -16.67 4.32 -5.36
N LEU A 134 -16.80 3.71 -6.52
CA LEU A 134 -18.08 3.51 -7.19
C LEU A 134 -18.62 2.10 -6.97
N PHE A 135 -19.94 1.96 -6.90
CA PHE A 135 -20.59 0.66 -6.84
C PHE A 135 -21.91 0.61 -7.58
N LEU A 136 -22.27 -0.57 -8.08
CA LEU A 136 -23.54 -0.90 -8.70
C LEU A 136 -24.27 -1.94 -7.82
N LYS A 137 -25.49 -1.65 -7.39
CA LYS A 137 -26.33 -2.53 -6.57
C LYS A 137 -27.63 -2.88 -7.27
N THR A 138 -28.07 -4.13 -7.08
CA THR A 138 -29.42 -4.57 -7.50
C THR A 138 -30.53 -3.88 -6.71
N ALA A 139 -31.77 -4.05 -7.14
CA ALA A 139 -32.96 -3.59 -6.41
C ALA A 139 -33.06 -4.18 -4.98
N THR A 140 -32.45 -5.32 -4.72
CA THR A 140 -32.41 -5.95 -3.40
C THR A 140 -31.18 -5.55 -2.56
N GLY A 141 -30.34 -4.64 -3.06
CA GLY A 141 -29.16 -4.14 -2.37
C GLY A 141 -27.89 -5.02 -2.52
N LYS A 142 -27.94 -6.08 -3.34
CA LYS A 142 -26.77 -6.90 -3.63
C LYS A 142 -25.78 -6.10 -4.50
N THR A 143 -24.52 -5.99 -4.07
CA THR A 143 -23.47 -5.38 -4.88
C THR A 143 -23.11 -6.29 -6.05
N MET A 144 -23.20 -5.76 -7.26
CA MET A 144 -22.87 -6.45 -8.51
C MET A 144 -21.43 -6.19 -8.93
N HIS A 145 -20.99 -4.95 -8.87
CA HIS A 145 -19.62 -4.53 -9.11
C HIS A 145 -19.31 -3.31 -8.24
N ALA A 146 -18.05 -3.16 -7.86
CA ALA A 146 -17.53 -1.96 -7.24
C ALA A 146 -16.09 -1.74 -7.69
N VAL A 147 -15.71 -0.47 -7.83
CA VAL A 147 -14.40 -0.01 -8.29
C VAL A 147 -13.95 1.12 -7.35
N ASN A 148 -12.71 1.10 -6.93
CA ASN A 148 -12.08 2.21 -6.20
C ASN A 148 -10.94 2.73 -7.08
N TYR A 149 -11.27 3.57 -8.07
CA TYR A 149 -10.30 4.10 -9.01
C TYR A 149 -9.55 5.29 -8.43
N THR A 150 -8.37 5.54 -8.99
CA THR A 150 -7.60 6.78 -8.78
C THR A 150 -7.12 7.32 -10.12
N SER A 151 -6.72 8.59 -10.17
CA SER A 151 -6.16 9.21 -11.37
C SER A 151 -4.90 8.49 -11.89
N ALA A 152 -4.15 7.78 -11.03
CA ALA A 152 -3.02 6.96 -11.43
C ALA A 152 -3.40 5.78 -12.36
N TRP A 153 -4.66 5.31 -12.33
CA TRP A 153 -5.12 4.22 -13.19
C TRP A 153 -5.17 4.58 -14.67
N TYR A 154 -5.19 5.88 -15.01
CA TYR A 154 -5.06 6.33 -16.40
C TYR A 154 -3.72 5.90 -17.02
N GLN A 155 -2.68 5.67 -16.24
CA GLN A 155 -1.32 5.31 -16.71
C GLN A 155 -0.78 6.28 -17.78
N ASN A 156 -1.25 7.52 -17.76
CA ASN A 156 -0.88 8.58 -18.70
C ASN A 156 -1.18 9.95 -18.10
N GLU A 157 -0.14 10.73 -17.83
CA GLU A 157 -0.27 12.03 -17.17
C GLU A 157 -1.09 13.04 -17.96
N LEU A 158 -0.97 13.06 -19.28
CA LEU A 158 -1.72 13.99 -20.14
C LEU A 158 -3.21 13.63 -20.19
N LYS A 159 -3.56 12.37 -20.01
CA LYS A 159 -4.97 11.92 -20.11
C LYS A 159 -5.70 11.99 -18.78
N ARG A 160 -4.99 11.92 -17.66
CA ARG A 160 -5.60 12.12 -16.34
C ARG A 160 -6.07 13.55 -16.08
N ASP A 161 -5.53 14.52 -16.86
CA ASP A 161 -5.87 15.93 -16.74
C ASP A 161 -7.23 16.29 -17.41
N GLY A 162 -8.00 15.28 -17.83
CA GLY A 162 -9.39 15.38 -18.28
C GLY A 162 -9.65 15.10 -19.76
N GLY A 163 -10.94 14.97 -20.11
CA GLY A 163 -11.43 14.70 -21.47
C GLY A 163 -11.28 13.25 -21.95
N TRP A 164 -10.74 12.36 -21.12
CA TRP A 164 -10.52 10.95 -21.43
C TRP A 164 -11.23 10.07 -20.41
N THR A 165 -11.77 8.94 -20.88
CA THR A 165 -12.34 7.94 -19.99
C THR A 165 -11.30 6.99 -19.44
N LEU A 166 -11.64 6.40 -18.31
CA LEU A 166 -10.98 5.21 -17.77
C LEU A 166 -11.76 3.98 -18.25
N GLU A 167 -11.14 3.12 -19.04
CA GLU A 167 -11.74 1.94 -19.65
C GLU A 167 -11.24 0.64 -19.00
N MET A 168 -12.16 -0.31 -18.73
CA MET A 168 -11.80 -1.66 -18.31
C MET A 168 -11.17 -2.43 -19.48
N ILE A 169 -10.04 -3.12 -19.24
CA ILE A 169 -9.29 -3.86 -20.25
C ILE A 169 -9.96 -5.21 -20.53
N ASP A 170 -10.30 -5.97 -19.49
CA ASP A 170 -10.93 -7.29 -19.62
C ASP A 170 -12.10 -7.44 -18.65
N THR A 171 -13.31 -7.45 -19.18
CA THR A 171 -14.53 -7.64 -18.38
C THR A 171 -14.66 -9.02 -17.73
N LYS A 172 -13.79 -9.98 -18.09
CA LYS A 172 -13.70 -11.28 -17.45
C LYS A 172 -12.77 -11.29 -16.22
N SER A 173 -12.06 -10.19 -15.97
CA SER A 173 -11.18 -10.02 -14.81
C SER A 173 -11.58 -8.77 -13.97
N PRO A 174 -12.87 -8.63 -13.57
CA PRO A 174 -13.41 -7.38 -13.03
C PRO A 174 -12.87 -7.02 -11.63
N CYS A 175 -12.18 -7.93 -10.94
CA CYS A 175 -11.60 -7.70 -9.62
C CYS A 175 -10.10 -7.36 -9.66
N ALA A 176 -9.45 -7.37 -10.82
CA ALA A 176 -7.98 -7.21 -10.92
C ALA A 176 -7.49 -5.75 -10.67
N GLY A 177 -8.34 -4.87 -10.16
CA GLY A 177 -7.96 -3.51 -9.74
C GLY A 177 -7.28 -2.71 -10.85
N SER A 178 -6.28 -1.91 -10.49
CA SER A 178 -5.59 -0.98 -11.40
C SER A 178 -4.95 -1.64 -12.63
N SER A 179 -4.56 -2.91 -12.54
CA SER A 179 -3.97 -3.64 -13.65
C SER A 179 -4.96 -3.93 -14.79
N ASN A 180 -6.26 -3.81 -14.53
CA ASN A 180 -7.33 -4.06 -15.48
C ASN A 180 -8.01 -2.78 -16.00
N TRP A 181 -7.41 -1.62 -15.75
CA TRP A 181 -7.95 -0.34 -16.19
C TRP A 181 -6.88 0.52 -16.84
N LYS A 182 -7.29 1.33 -17.83
CA LYS A 182 -6.38 2.22 -18.54
C LYS A 182 -7.16 3.38 -19.18
N ALA A 183 -6.48 4.50 -19.42
CA ALA A 183 -7.03 5.58 -20.21
C ALA A 183 -7.41 5.13 -21.61
N SER A 184 -8.58 5.55 -22.11
CA SER A 184 -9.00 5.34 -23.50
C SER A 184 -7.91 5.72 -24.50
N ILE A 185 -7.79 4.93 -25.57
CA ILE A 185 -6.94 5.25 -26.72
C ILE A 185 -7.77 5.69 -27.94
N SER A 186 -9.09 5.84 -27.78
CA SER A 186 -9.98 6.39 -28.80
C SER A 186 -9.66 7.86 -29.06
N THR A 187 -9.65 8.28 -30.32
CA THR A 187 -9.43 9.70 -30.69
C THR A 187 -10.51 10.65 -30.21
N THR A 188 -11.65 10.12 -29.76
CA THR A 188 -12.76 10.88 -29.19
C THR A 188 -12.70 11.01 -27.67
N GLY A 189 -11.70 10.43 -27.02
CA GLY A 189 -11.53 10.48 -25.56
C GLY A 189 -12.23 9.35 -24.80
N GLY A 190 -13.03 8.52 -25.49
CA GLY A 190 -13.75 7.39 -24.90
C GLY A 190 -14.52 6.59 -25.94
N THR A 191 -15.23 5.53 -25.50
CA THR A 191 -15.95 4.59 -26.37
C THR A 191 -17.39 4.32 -25.93
N PRO A 192 -18.18 5.32 -25.52
CA PRO A 192 -19.54 5.11 -25.02
C PRO A 192 -20.41 4.33 -26.00
N GLY A 193 -21.15 3.36 -25.53
CA GLY A 193 -22.04 2.48 -26.31
C GLY A 193 -21.32 1.45 -27.18
N LYS A 194 -20.01 1.27 -26.98
CA LYS A 194 -19.17 0.38 -27.79
C LYS A 194 -18.20 -0.39 -26.90
N LYS A 195 -17.55 -1.39 -27.51
CA LYS A 195 -16.42 -2.09 -26.90
C LYS A 195 -15.27 -1.11 -26.62
N ASN A 196 -14.68 -1.21 -25.44
CA ASN A 196 -13.57 -0.37 -25.00
C ASN A 196 -12.39 -0.38 -25.97
N SER A 197 -11.77 0.77 -26.20
CA SER A 197 -10.62 0.94 -27.11
C SER A 197 -9.38 0.17 -26.62
N VAL A 198 -9.31 -0.10 -25.33
CA VAL A 198 -8.21 -0.83 -24.67
C VAL A 198 -8.53 -2.31 -24.46
N ASP A 199 -9.69 -2.79 -24.95
CA ASP A 199 -10.14 -4.18 -24.74
C ASP A 199 -9.08 -5.20 -25.19
N ALA A 200 -8.65 -6.03 -24.28
CA ALA A 200 -7.67 -7.08 -24.48
C ALA A 200 -7.86 -8.17 -23.42
N ILE A 201 -7.28 -9.34 -23.65
CA ILE A 201 -7.21 -10.37 -22.62
C ILE A 201 -6.23 -9.91 -21.55
N ASN A 202 -6.71 -9.81 -20.32
CA ASN A 202 -5.91 -9.54 -19.13
C ASN A 202 -5.99 -10.74 -18.18
N ASN A 203 -5.04 -11.65 -18.32
CA ASN A 203 -4.97 -12.84 -17.47
C ASN A 203 -4.42 -12.45 -16.09
N ASP A 204 -5.34 -12.21 -15.16
CA ASP A 204 -4.97 -12.05 -13.77
C ASP A 204 -4.51 -13.39 -13.17
N SER A 205 -3.25 -13.46 -12.76
CA SER A 205 -2.62 -14.58 -12.07
C SER A 205 -2.05 -14.18 -10.70
N THR A 206 -2.33 -12.96 -10.27
CA THR A 206 -1.84 -12.43 -8.99
C THR A 206 -2.77 -12.89 -7.87
N PRO A 207 -2.27 -13.59 -6.85
CA PRO A 207 -3.10 -13.97 -5.72
C PRO A 207 -3.32 -12.81 -4.76
N PRO A 208 -4.47 -12.75 -4.07
CA PRO A 208 -4.73 -11.74 -3.06
C PRO A 208 -3.73 -11.84 -1.91
N GLN A 209 -3.37 -10.70 -1.33
CA GLN A 209 -2.48 -10.58 -0.19
C GLN A 209 -3.20 -9.96 1.00
N LEU A 210 -2.96 -10.50 2.19
CA LEU A 210 -3.37 -9.87 3.43
C LEU A 210 -2.35 -8.80 3.80
N LYS A 211 -2.69 -7.53 3.58
CA LYS A 211 -1.79 -6.39 3.81
C LYS A 211 -1.68 -6.03 5.27
N ARG A 212 -2.80 -6.00 5.99
CA ARG A 212 -2.84 -5.59 7.40
C ARG A 212 -4.14 -6.01 8.07
N ALA A 213 -4.16 -5.91 9.40
CA ALA A 213 -5.36 -6.05 10.20
C ALA A 213 -5.44 -4.92 11.22
N TYR A 214 -6.64 -4.48 11.56
CA TYR A 214 -6.88 -3.52 12.62
C TYR A 214 -8.13 -3.90 13.42
N THR A 215 -8.37 -3.23 14.53
CA THR A 215 -9.48 -3.54 15.44
C THR A 215 -10.35 -2.31 15.63
N THR A 216 -11.67 -2.49 15.61
CA THR A 216 -12.65 -1.42 15.86
C THR A 216 -13.14 -1.40 17.30
N ASP A 217 -13.03 -2.53 17.97
CA ASP A 217 -13.31 -2.73 19.40
C ASP A 217 -12.55 -3.96 19.92
N SER A 218 -12.76 -4.34 21.17
CA SER A 218 -12.01 -5.44 21.81
C SER A 218 -12.30 -6.84 21.25
N VAL A 219 -13.32 -7.01 20.41
CA VAL A 219 -13.73 -8.31 19.85
C VAL A 219 -13.89 -8.31 18.33
N THR A 220 -13.74 -7.15 17.67
CA THR A 220 -13.94 -7.00 16.23
C THR A 220 -12.61 -6.67 15.53
N ILE A 221 -12.26 -7.49 14.54
CA ILE A 221 -11.04 -7.39 13.74
C ILE A 221 -11.46 -7.14 12.29
N ILE A 222 -10.80 -6.21 11.63
CA ILE A 222 -10.95 -5.95 10.20
C ILE A 222 -9.65 -6.33 9.50
N LEU A 223 -9.74 -7.23 8.53
CA LEU A 223 -8.66 -7.61 7.63
C LEU A 223 -8.73 -6.75 6.37
N VAL A 224 -7.58 -6.31 5.89
CA VAL A 224 -7.44 -5.51 4.67
C VAL A 224 -6.62 -6.30 3.66
N PHE A 225 -7.26 -6.65 2.54
CA PHE A 225 -6.61 -7.26 1.39
C PHE A 225 -6.27 -6.19 0.34
N ASP A 226 -5.26 -6.43 -0.47
CA ASP A 226 -4.84 -5.53 -1.56
C ASP A 226 -5.85 -5.49 -2.72
N GLU A 227 -6.69 -6.53 -2.84
CA GLU A 227 -7.70 -6.65 -3.89
C GLU A 227 -9.02 -7.26 -3.36
N PRO A 228 -10.12 -7.20 -4.14
CA PRO A 228 -11.38 -7.84 -3.79
C PRO A 228 -11.26 -9.37 -3.71
N VAL A 229 -11.65 -9.94 -2.58
CA VAL A 229 -11.70 -11.40 -2.39
C VAL A 229 -13.07 -11.99 -2.73
N ASP A 230 -13.10 -13.28 -3.01
CA ASP A 230 -14.35 -14.03 -3.16
C ASP A 230 -15.16 -13.97 -1.86
N SER A 231 -16.41 -13.55 -1.95
CA SER A 231 -17.23 -13.26 -0.77
C SER A 231 -17.55 -14.50 0.07
N LEU A 232 -17.60 -15.70 -0.53
CA LEU A 232 -17.83 -16.95 0.18
C LEU A 232 -16.54 -17.42 0.86
N ALA A 233 -15.42 -17.40 0.15
CA ALA A 233 -14.13 -17.74 0.72
C ALA A 233 -13.77 -16.79 1.88
N GLY A 234 -13.99 -15.48 1.70
CA GLY A 234 -13.77 -14.46 2.73
C GLY A 234 -14.70 -14.59 3.94
N ALA A 235 -15.94 -15.07 3.77
CA ALA A 235 -16.88 -15.30 4.85
C ALA A 235 -16.76 -16.69 5.51
N THR A 236 -15.85 -17.55 5.04
CA THR A 236 -15.65 -18.89 5.59
C THR A 236 -14.74 -18.85 6.82
N LEU A 237 -15.32 -18.98 8.00
CA LEU A 237 -14.61 -18.87 9.29
C LEU A 237 -13.38 -19.80 9.39
N ALA A 238 -13.48 -21.03 8.86
CA ALA A 238 -12.40 -22.02 8.87
C ALA A 238 -11.14 -21.59 8.11
N ASN A 239 -11.23 -20.53 7.28
CA ASN A 239 -10.10 -19.98 6.55
C ASN A 239 -9.21 -19.08 7.41
N TYR A 240 -9.56 -18.84 8.67
CA TYR A 240 -8.83 -17.93 9.55
C TYR A 240 -8.41 -18.60 10.85
N SER A 241 -7.23 -18.26 11.32
CA SER A 241 -6.73 -18.65 12.63
C SER A 241 -5.98 -17.50 13.28
N VAL A 242 -6.05 -17.44 14.61
CA VAL A 242 -5.34 -16.44 15.42
C VAL A 242 -4.58 -17.17 16.51
N ASP A 243 -3.38 -16.73 16.78
CA ASP A 243 -2.58 -17.25 17.90
C ASP A 243 -3.12 -16.80 19.27
N GLY A 244 -2.45 -17.19 20.34
CA GLY A 244 -2.71 -16.70 21.70
C GLY A 244 -4.04 -17.15 22.30
N ASN A 245 -4.62 -18.28 21.86
CA ASN A 245 -5.87 -18.87 22.33
C ASN A 245 -7.12 -17.98 22.10
N LEU A 246 -7.09 -17.10 21.11
CA LEU A 246 -8.21 -16.27 20.72
C LEU A 246 -9.08 -17.05 19.71
N MET A 247 -10.35 -17.34 20.07
CA MET A 247 -11.25 -18.09 19.21
C MET A 247 -12.11 -17.14 18.36
N LEU A 248 -12.11 -17.37 17.05
CA LEU A 248 -12.97 -16.66 16.10
C LEU A 248 -14.36 -17.31 16.09
N VAL A 249 -15.42 -16.47 16.00
CA VAL A 249 -16.84 -16.92 16.02
C VAL A 249 -17.62 -16.47 14.78
N SER A 250 -17.13 -15.49 14.02
CA SER A 250 -17.76 -15.10 12.77
C SER A 250 -16.74 -14.51 11.80
N ALA A 251 -17.05 -14.64 10.50
CA ALA A 251 -16.35 -14.02 9.39
C ALA A 251 -17.37 -13.46 8.40
N ILE A 252 -17.20 -12.20 7.99
CA ILE A 252 -18.11 -11.51 7.06
C ILE A 252 -17.25 -10.70 6.09
N THR A 253 -17.42 -10.94 4.80
CA THR A 253 -16.79 -10.11 3.76
C THR A 253 -17.58 -8.82 3.58
N LEU A 254 -16.93 -7.66 3.66
CA LEU A 254 -17.60 -6.36 3.67
C LEU A 254 -17.80 -5.80 2.25
N ALA A 255 -19.06 -5.49 1.91
CA ALA A 255 -19.40 -4.75 0.72
C ALA A 255 -19.06 -3.24 0.88
N PRO A 256 -18.88 -2.44 -0.21
CA PRO A 256 -19.09 -2.82 -1.61
C PRO A 256 -17.87 -3.44 -2.29
N LEU A 257 -16.64 -3.16 -1.84
CA LEU A 257 -15.40 -3.57 -2.53
C LEU A 257 -15.04 -5.02 -2.29
N PHE A 258 -15.37 -5.59 -1.14
CA PHE A 258 -15.04 -6.96 -0.72
C PHE A 258 -13.53 -7.23 -0.54
N ASN A 259 -12.74 -6.19 -0.38
CA ASN A 259 -11.34 -6.27 0.03
C ASN A 259 -11.17 -6.22 1.55
N LEU A 260 -12.25 -6.08 2.30
CA LEU A 260 -12.28 -6.11 3.75
C LEU A 260 -13.04 -7.33 4.25
N VAL A 261 -12.51 -7.96 5.31
CA VAL A 261 -13.20 -9.05 6.04
C VAL A 261 -13.27 -8.69 7.51
N GLN A 262 -14.48 -8.71 8.05
CA GLN A 262 -14.72 -8.55 9.48
C GLN A 262 -14.73 -9.91 10.16
N LEU A 263 -13.91 -10.07 11.18
CA LEU A 263 -13.92 -11.21 12.07
C LEU A 263 -14.36 -10.79 13.47
N LYS A 264 -15.01 -11.72 14.20
CA LYS A 264 -15.30 -11.52 15.62
C LYS A 264 -14.69 -12.63 16.46
N THR A 265 -14.25 -12.26 17.67
CA THR A 265 -13.73 -13.18 18.69
C THR A 265 -14.78 -13.47 19.74
N ASN A 266 -14.68 -14.60 20.41
CA ASN A 266 -15.60 -14.97 21.51
C ASN A 266 -15.25 -14.27 22.84
N THR A 267 -14.02 -13.78 22.98
CA THR A 267 -13.53 -13.08 24.18
C THR A 267 -12.77 -11.82 23.77
N PRO A 268 -12.77 -10.78 24.62
CA PRO A 268 -11.98 -9.58 24.36
C PRO A 268 -10.49 -9.88 24.21
N MET A 269 -9.85 -9.19 23.27
CA MET A 269 -8.39 -9.16 23.14
C MET A 269 -7.76 -8.45 24.35
N ILE A 270 -6.57 -8.90 24.71
CA ILE A 270 -5.81 -8.32 25.83
C ILE A 270 -5.06 -7.09 25.32
N VAL A 271 -5.20 -5.97 26.04
CA VAL A 271 -4.43 -4.75 25.78
C VAL A 271 -2.92 -5.05 25.84
N THR A 272 -2.12 -4.42 25.02
CA THR A 272 -0.67 -4.60 24.85
C THR A 272 -0.22 -5.94 24.25
N LYS A 273 -1.12 -6.90 24.07
CA LYS A 273 -0.78 -8.17 23.43
C LYS A 273 -0.89 -8.07 21.92
N VAL A 274 0.20 -8.39 21.24
CA VAL A 274 0.22 -8.55 19.78
C VAL A 274 -0.18 -9.98 19.46
N TYR A 275 -1.13 -10.11 18.52
CA TYR A 275 -1.59 -11.38 17.98
C TYR A 275 -1.19 -11.47 16.50
N THR A 276 -1.01 -12.69 16.01
CA THR A 276 -0.81 -12.97 14.59
C THR A 276 -2.03 -13.68 14.03
N LEU A 277 -2.67 -13.07 13.04
CA LEU A 277 -3.73 -13.69 12.26
C LEU A 277 -3.14 -14.32 11.00
N THR A 278 -3.62 -15.51 10.66
CA THR A 278 -3.30 -16.21 9.41
C THR A 278 -4.57 -16.47 8.63
N ALA A 279 -4.58 -16.09 7.35
CA ALA A 279 -5.64 -16.37 6.39
C ALA A 279 -5.20 -17.48 5.43
N THR A 280 -6.09 -18.43 5.13
CA THR A 280 -5.84 -19.55 4.22
C THR A 280 -7.01 -19.73 3.27
N ASN A 281 -6.80 -20.32 2.10
CA ASN A 281 -7.86 -20.59 1.12
C ASN A 281 -8.68 -19.36 0.70
N ILE A 282 -8.17 -18.15 0.91
CA ILE A 282 -8.77 -16.92 0.38
C ILE A 282 -8.46 -16.87 -1.12
N LYS A 283 -9.45 -16.50 -1.90
CA LYS A 283 -9.36 -16.42 -3.36
C LYS A 283 -9.88 -15.09 -3.85
N ASP A 284 -9.39 -14.66 -5.00
CA ASP A 284 -9.98 -13.58 -5.80
C ASP A 284 -11.11 -14.07 -6.71
N CYS A 285 -11.62 -13.22 -7.61
CA CYS A 285 -12.67 -13.56 -8.58
C CYS A 285 -12.17 -14.49 -9.71
N LYS A 286 -10.86 -14.64 -9.90
CA LYS A 286 -10.23 -15.54 -10.87
C LYS A 286 -9.82 -16.87 -10.25
N SER A 287 -10.10 -17.07 -8.98
CA SER A 287 -9.73 -18.25 -8.18
C SER A 287 -8.23 -18.37 -7.90
N ASN A 288 -7.44 -17.30 -8.04
CA ASN A 288 -6.09 -17.26 -7.52
C ASN A 288 -6.15 -17.35 -5.99
N SER A 289 -5.41 -18.29 -5.42
CA SER A 289 -5.44 -18.52 -3.97
C SER A 289 -4.32 -17.76 -3.28
N ILE A 290 -4.62 -17.15 -2.11
CA ILE A 290 -3.64 -16.46 -1.27
C ILE A 290 -2.37 -17.29 -1.08
N GLY A 291 -1.20 -16.65 -1.25
CA GLY A 291 0.11 -17.26 -1.12
C GLY A 291 0.72 -17.06 0.28
N SER A 292 2.02 -16.75 0.32
CA SER A 292 2.77 -16.53 1.57
C SER A 292 2.45 -15.21 2.28
N ALA A 293 1.93 -14.20 1.56
CA ALA A 293 1.47 -12.92 2.13
C ALA A 293 0.07 -13.06 2.76
N ASN A 294 -0.04 -13.97 3.75
CA ASN A 294 -1.29 -14.39 4.35
C ASN A 294 -1.35 -14.17 5.87
N LYS A 295 -0.43 -13.40 6.43
CA LYS A 295 -0.35 -13.12 7.87
C LYS A 295 -0.39 -11.63 8.13
N ALA A 296 -1.07 -11.23 9.19
CA ALA A 296 -1.05 -9.87 9.70
C ALA A 296 -0.95 -9.86 11.23
N LYS A 297 -0.19 -8.92 11.77
CA LYS A 297 -0.23 -8.61 13.20
C LYS A 297 -1.49 -7.82 13.50
N MET A 298 -2.02 -7.95 14.72
CA MET A 298 -3.15 -7.19 15.22
C MET A 298 -3.11 -7.07 16.75
N GLY A 299 -3.93 -6.18 17.30
CA GLY A 299 -4.11 -6.02 18.73
C GLY A 299 -4.91 -4.76 19.05
N LEU A 300 -5.12 -4.47 20.32
CA LEU A 300 -5.89 -3.32 20.76
C LEU A 300 -4.99 -2.08 20.84
N PRO A 301 -5.23 -1.05 20.02
CA PRO A 301 -4.49 0.20 20.14
C PRO A 301 -4.93 0.99 21.38
N VAL A 302 -3.98 1.74 21.93
CA VAL A 302 -4.21 2.72 22.99
C VAL A 302 -3.59 4.05 22.59
N ASP A 303 -3.97 5.13 23.27
CA ASP A 303 -3.38 6.43 23.00
C ASP A 303 -1.94 6.49 23.54
N ALA A 304 -1.06 7.13 22.78
CA ALA A 304 0.32 7.32 23.16
C ALA A 304 0.47 8.37 24.25
N ALA A 305 1.31 8.10 25.25
CA ALA A 305 1.74 9.05 26.24
C ALA A 305 3.11 9.66 25.85
N PRO A 306 3.51 10.81 26.44
CA PRO A 306 4.81 11.42 26.18
C PRO A 306 5.98 10.45 26.34
N GLY A 307 6.87 10.40 25.34
CA GLY A 307 8.05 9.54 25.29
C GLY A 307 7.78 8.08 24.83
N GLU A 308 6.54 7.69 24.58
CA GLU A 308 6.17 6.38 24.04
C GLU A 308 6.17 6.33 22.51
N TRP A 309 5.75 7.42 21.89
CA TRP A 309 5.80 7.68 20.45
C TRP A 309 6.72 8.87 20.22
N ILE A 310 7.86 8.65 19.60
CA ILE A 310 8.93 9.65 19.52
C ILE A 310 9.32 9.92 18.06
N ILE A 311 9.77 11.15 17.82
CA ILE A 311 10.42 11.56 16.58
C ILE A 311 11.82 10.95 16.58
N ASN A 312 12.16 10.17 15.55
CA ASN A 312 13.38 9.36 15.48
C ASN A 312 14.38 9.83 14.43
N GLU A 313 13.89 10.30 13.29
CA GLU A 313 14.73 10.79 12.19
C GLU A 313 13.97 11.90 11.43
N ILE A 314 14.70 12.92 10.98
CA ILE A 314 14.13 14.06 10.26
C ILE A 314 15.02 14.38 9.06
N LEU A 315 14.45 14.36 7.86
CA LEU A 315 15.04 14.96 6.65
C LEU A 315 14.24 16.21 6.31
N PHE A 316 14.84 17.37 6.47
CA PHE A 316 14.22 18.68 6.24
C PHE A 316 14.91 19.48 5.12
N ASP A 317 16.06 19.03 4.63
CA ASP A 317 16.79 19.58 3.47
C ASP A 317 17.00 18.44 2.45
N PRO A 318 15.94 18.06 1.70
CA PRO A 318 16.01 16.98 0.73
C PRO A 318 16.83 17.40 -0.50
N ARG A 319 17.34 16.44 -1.26
CA ARG A 319 17.95 16.73 -2.56
C ARG A 319 16.95 17.42 -3.48
N SER A 320 17.42 18.15 -4.47
CA SER A 320 16.64 19.03 -5.35
C SER A 320 15.40 18.39 -6.02
N THR A 321 15.35 17.06 -6.11
CA THR A 321 14.21 16.30 -6.62
C THR A 321 13.53 15.48 -5.54
N GLY A 322 13.90 15.69 -4.28
CA GLY A 322 13.47 14.91 -3.12
C GLY A 322 12.33 15.56 -2.36
N SER A 323 11.84 14.80 -1.39
CA SER A 323 10.82 15.23 -0.44
C SER A 323 11.31 15.06 0.99
N ASP A 324 10.85 15.94 1.87
CA ASP A 324 11.04 15.78 3.31
C ASP A 324 10.48 14.44 3.79
N PHE A 325 11.06 13.94 4.88
CA PHE A 325 10.42 12.90 5.64
C PHE A 325 10.66 13.05 7.15
N VAL A 326 9.71 12.57 7.92
CA VAL A 326 9.85 12.41 9.37
C VAL A 326 9.61 10.96 9.73
N GLU A 327 10.57 10.36 10.44
CA GLU A 327 10.39 9.02 10.99
C GLU A 327 10.03 9.11 12.47
N PHE A 328 9.08 8.28 12.85
CA PHE A 328 8.64 8.07 14.22
C PHE A 328 8.98 6.65 14.66
N TYR A 329 9.20 6.48 15.95
CA TYR A 329 9.49 5.19 16.56
C TYR A 329 8.57 4.89 17.74
N ASN A 330 7.97 3.70 17.76
CA ASN A 330 7.21 3.22 18.91
C ASN A 330 8.17 2.70 19.99
N ASN A 331 8.53 3.59 20.92
CA ASN A 331 9.45 3.33 22.04
C ASN A 331 8.74 2.70 23.24
N SER A 332 7.65 1.96 23.04
CA SER A 332 6.84 1.38 24.10
C SER A 332 6.52 -0.09 23.85
N SER A 333 5.87 -0.73 24.81
CA SER A 333 5.28 -2.07 24.65
C SER A 333 3.82 -2.04 24.18
N LYS A 334 3.30 -0.88 23.82
CA LYS A 334 1.90 -0.65 23.45
C LYS A 334 1.72 -0.67 21.94
N ILE A 335 0.47 -0.86 21.51
CA ILE A 335 0.06 -0.76 20.11
C ILE A 335 -0.62 0.59 19.94
N PHE A 336 -0.26 1.34 18.91
CA PHE A 336 -0.90 2.61 18.56
C PHE A 336 -1.67 2.47 17.25
N ASP A 337 -2.52 3.46 16.97
CA ASP A 337 -3.21 3.61 15.69
C ASP A 337 -2.80 4.94 15.06
N ALA A 338 -2.19 4.88 13.87
CA ALA A 338 -1.73 6.07 13.15
C ALA A 338 -2.87 7.04 12.81
N SER A 339 -4.13 6.58 12.71
CA SER A 339 -5.28 7.47 12.52
C SER A 339 -5.61 8.32 13.76
N ARG A 340 -5.00 7.99 14.89
CA ARG A 340 -5.14 8.70 16.18
C ARG A 340 -3.85 9.42 16.61
N LEU A 341 -2.85 9.45 15.74
CA LEU A 341 -1.60 10.18 15.90
C LEU A 341 -1.51 11.27 14.83
N PHE A 342 -0.97 12.41 15.21
CA PHE A 342 -0.92 13.59 14.35
C PHE A 342 0.49 14.14 14.28
N ILE A 343 0.85 14.65 13.11
CA ILE A 343 2.03 15.48 12.89
C ILE A 343 1.61 16.93 12.73
N ALA A 344 2.42 17.83 13.23
CA ALA A 344 2.17 19.27 13.21
C ALA A 344 3.49 20.05 13.24
N ASN A 345 3.41 21.36 13.07
CA ASN A 345 4.51 22.28 13.35
C ASN A 345 4.04 23.41 14.28
N ARG A 346 4.95 24.33 14.64
CA ARG A 346 4.60 25.60 15.29
C ARG A 346 4.69 26.73 14.28
N ASN A 347 3.72 27.61 14.33
CA ASN A 347 3.77 28.85 13.55
C ASN A 347 4.73 29.88 14.22
N SER A 348 4.94 31.02 13.57
CA SER A 348 5.83 32.09 14.05
C SER A 348 5.48 32.67 15.43
N THR A 349 4.28 32.42 15.94
CA THR A 349 3.85 32.79 17.29
C THR A 349 3.98 31.68 18.33
N GLY A 350 4.53 30.52 17.92
CA GLY A 350 4.74 29.34 18.76
C GLY A 350 3.47 28.48 18.97
N VAL A 351 2.38 28.78 18.25
CA VAL A 351 1.13 28.00 18.33
C VAL A 351 1.22 26.79 17.40
N ILE A 352 0.77 25.62 17.88
CA ILE A 352 0.70 24.39 17.08
C ILE A 352 -0.27 24.63 15.91
N SER A 353 0.18 24.31 14.72
CA SER A 353 -0.54 24.53 13.45
C SER A 353 -0.29 23.40 12.46
N SER A 354 -0.98 23.45 11.32
CA SER A 354 -0.82 22.47 10.22
C SER A 354 -1.01 21.01 10.68
N ILE A 355 -1.94 20.77 11.61
CA ILE A 355 -2.17 19.44 12.19
C ILE A 355 -2.72 18.48 11.12
N LYS A 356 -2.05 17.34 10.93
CA LYS A 356 -2.45 16.27 10.00
C LYS A 356 -2.42 14.92 10.72
N ALA A 357 -3.43 14.08 10.50
CA ALA A 357 -3.37 12.69 10.94
C ALA A 357 -2.31 11.93 10.14
N LEU A 358 -1.56 11.05 10.79
CA LEU A 358 -0.56 10.22 10.12
C LEU A 358 -1.19 9.23 9.12
N SER A 359 -2.45 8.83 9.37
CA SER A 359 -3.22 8.01 8.42
C SER A 359 -4.70 8.44 8.43
N PRO A 360 -5.37 8.50 7.27
CA PRO A 360 -6.82 8.76 7.21
C PRO A 360 -7.65 7.55 7.63
N VAL A 361 -7.05 6.36 7.75
CA VAL A 361 -7.70 5.09 8.10
C VAL A 361 -6.93 4.40 9.22
N PRO A 362 -7.57 3.50 9.99
CA PRO A 362 -6.88 2.75 11.04
C PRO A 362 -5.65 2.01 10.49
N PHE A 363 -4.50 2.24 11.12
CA PHE A 363 -3.23 1.59 10.81
C PHE A 363 -2.48 1.31 12.11
N LEU A 364 -2.34 0.03 12.48
CA LEU A 364 -1.72 -0.35 13.74
C LEU A 364 -0.20 -0.27 13.67
N ILE A 365 0.38 0.33 14.70
CA ILE A 365 1.81 0.49 14.92
C ILE A 365 2.20 -0.36 16.12
N PHE A 366 3.08 -1.34 15.92
CA PHE A 366 3.47 -2.28 16.96
C PHE A 366 4.72 -1.84 17.72
N PRO A 367 4.98 -2.40 18.90
CA PRO A 367 6.22 -2.13 19.66
C PRO A 367 7.48 -2.32 18.80
N GLY A 368 8.31 -1.29 18.76
CA GLY A 368 9.55 -1.30 18.00
C GLY A 368 9.41 -0.97 16.51
N ASP A 369 8.22 -0.66 16.02
CA ASP A 369 8.04 -0.22 14.63
C ASP A 369 8.59 1.19 14.41
N HIS A 370 9.20 1.37 13.24
CA HIS A 370 9.59 2.64 12.66
C HIS A 370 8.61 3.00 11.56
N ILE A 371 8.00 4.17 11.65
CA ILE A 371 6.98 4.67 10.71
C ILE A 371 7.46 5.97 10.11
N VAL A 372 7.53 6.02 8.79
CA VAL A 372 7.95 7.21 8.05
C VAL A 372 6.73 7.91 7.46
N GLU A 373 6.70 9.21 7.60
CA GLU A 373 5.77 10.11 6.92
C GLU A 373 6.52 10.86 5.82
N THR A 374 5.95 10.94 4.62
CA THR A 374 6.47 11.70 3.47
C THR A 374 5.33 12.04 2.50
N VAL A 375 5.60 12.91 1.52
CA VAL A 375 4.65 13.19 0.43
C VAL A 375 4.76 12.21 -0.74
N ASP A 376 5.94 11.56 -0.92
CA ASP A 376 6.22 10.66 -2.05
C ASP A 376 7.05 9.46 -1.60
N ALA A 377 6.36 8.31 -1.46
CA ALA A 377 7.00 7.05 -1.05
C ALA A 377 7.93 6.48 -2.13
N ASP A 378 7.63 6.71 -3.42
CA ASP A 378 8.46 6.23 -4.51
C ASP A 378 9.75 7.02 -4.61
N ASP A 379 9.70 8.33 -4.36
CA ASP A 379 10.87 9.17 -4.27
C ASP A 379 11.76 8.78 -3.09
N LEU A 380 11.18 8.59 -1.92
CA LEU A 380 11.90 8.10 -0.74
C LEU A 380 12.65 6.79 -1.05
N ALA A 381 11.99 5.83 -1.70
CA ALA A 381 12.57 4.53 -2.05
C ALA A 381 13.64 4.60 -3.15
N ARG A 382 13.61 5.65 -4.02
CA ARG A 382 14.69 5.90 -4.99
C ARG A 382 15.94 6.45 -4.33
N GLN A 383 15.79 7.26 -3.28
CA GLN A 383 16.91 8.00 -2.67
C GLN A 383 17.53 7.28 -1.48
N TYR A 384 16.76 6.47 -0.77
CA TYR A 384 17.17 5.78 0.47
C TYR A 384 16.79 4.30 0.46
N LEU A 385 17.47 3.51 1.29
CA LEU A 385 17.10 2.13 1.52
C LEU A 385 15.87 2.08 2.45
N VAL A 386 14.71 1.71 1.92
CA VAL A 386 13.48 1.47 2.67
C VAL A 386 13.35 -0.03 2.95
N LYS A 387 13.47 -0.45 4.22
CA LYS A 387 13.41 -1.88 4.58
C LYS A 387 11.99 -2.41 4.77
N SER A 388 11.08 -1.54 5.16
CA SER A 388 9.67 -1.88 5.42
C SER A 388 8.76 -0.90 4.67
N PRO A 389 8.54 -1.10 3.35
CA PRO A 389 7.72 -0.17 2.55
C PRO A 389 6.29 0.01 3.08
N ASP A 390 5.71 -1.02 3.70
CA ASP A 390 4.38 -0.94 4.31
C ASP A 390 4.33 0.02 5.53
N ASN A 391 5.47 0.44 6.06
CA ASN A 391 5.60 1.41 7.16
C ASN A 391 5.80 2.86 6.68
N VAL A 392 5.69 3.11 5.37
CA VAL A 392 5.71 4.48 4.81
C VAL A 392 4.27 4.96 4.65
N LEU A 393 3.95 6.07 5.31
CA LEU A 393 2.65 6.73 5.26
C LEU A 393 2.76 7.99 4.40
N VAL A 394 1.90 8.11 3.40
CA VAL A 394 1.89 9.26 2.49
C VAL A 394 0.85 10.27 2.95
N ILE A 395 1.28 11.50 3.20
CA ILE A 395 0.43 12.65 3.53
C ILE A 395 0.56 13.69 2.42
N SER A 396 -0.51 13.94 1.68
CA SER A 396 -0.50 14.83 0.50
C SER A 396 -0.16 16.30 0.80
N SER A 397 -0.27 16.73 2.04
CA SER A 397 0.01 18.11 2.47
C SER A 397 0.49 18.09 3.93
N PRO A 398 1.71 17.61 4.20
CA PRO A 398 2.27 17.62 5.55
C PRO A 398 2.51 19.05 6.05
N PRO A 399 2.83 19.24 7.32
CA PRO A 399 3.39 20.49 7.81
C PRO A 399 4.69 20.84 7.06
N SER A 400 4.97 22.12 6.89
CA SER A 400 6.24 22.56 6.29
C SER A 400 7.40 22.41 7.28
N PHE A 401 8.51 21.90 6.80
CA PHE A 401 9.77 21.72 7.55
C PHE A 401 10.89 22.50 6.84
N PRO A 402 11.13 23.79 7.21
CA PRO A 402 12.15 24.62 6.57
C PRO A 402 13.58 24.06 6.72
N ASP A 403 14.43 24.31 5.71
CA ASP A 403 15.77 23.74 5.58
C ASP A 403 16.76 24.22 6.65
N ASP A 404 16.52 25.39 7.28
CA ASP A 404 17.40 25.99 8.27
C ASP A 404 17.00 25.72 9.72
N GLU A 405 15.75 25.97 10.11
CA GLU A 405 15.20 25.63 11.43
C GLU A 405 13.69 25.43 11.36
N GLY A 406 13.18 24.49 12.12
CA GLY A 406 11.75 24.20 12.17
C GLY A 406 11.35 23.39 13.40
N ASP A 407 10.04 23.19 13.52
CA ASP A 407 9.46 22.40 14.60
C ASP A 407 8.72 21.18 14.02
N VAL A 408 9.06 20.00 14.49
CA VAL A 408 8.24 18.78 14.30
C VAL A 408 7.54 18.49 15.62
N VAL A 409 6.22 18.42 15.59
CA VAL A 409 5.38 18.14 16.75
C VAL A 409 4.53 16.92 16.47
N THR A 410 4.46 15.97 17.39
CA THR A 410 3.52 14.86 17.30
C THR A 410 2.52 14.88 18.45
N LEU A 411 1.25 14.63 18.13
CA LEU A 411 0.12 14.71 19.05
C LEU A 411 -0.64 13.39 19.10
N ASN A 412 -1.21 13.09 20.26
CA ASN A 412 -2.20 12.02 20.37
C ASN A 412 -3.63 12.53 20.03
N PHE A 413 -4.60 11.65 20.05
CA PHE A 413 -5.99 11.95 19.71
C PHE A 413 -6.67 12.97 20.65
N GLN A 414 -6.16 13.15 21.87
CA GLN A 414 -6.63 14.18 22.81
C GLN A 414 -6.00 15.55 22.53
N GLY A 415 -5.12 15.67 21.52
CA GLY A 415 -4.38 16.90 21.23
C GLY A 415 -3.22 17.18 22.19
N GLN A 416 -2.82 16.19 22.98
CA GLN A 416 -1.66 16.28 23.85
C GLN A 416 -0.38 16.08 23.02
N VAL A 417 0.62 16.94 23.23
CA VAL A 417 1.96 16.75 22.65
C VAL A 417 2.60 15.50 23.25
N VAL A 418 2.98 14.57 22.38
CA VAL A 418 3.61 13.30 22.76
C VAL A 418 5.13 13.41 22.64
N ASP A 419 5.61 14.06 21.59
CA ASP A 419 7.01 14.44 21.40
C ASP A 419 7.12 15.69 20.53
N GLU A 420 8.24 16.40 20.64
CA GLU A 420 8.49 17.63 19.89
C GLU A 420 10.00 17.84 19.71
N VAL A 421 10.40 18.26 18.54
CA VAL A 421 11.79 18.61 18.22
C VAL A 421 11.80 19.93 17.45
N LYS A 422 12.51 20.91 18.02
CA LYS A 422 12.88 22.12 17.32
C LYS A 422 14.29 21.94 16.76
N TYR A 423 14.37 21.46 15.52
CA TYR A 423 15.63 21.18 14.85
C TYR A 423 16.26 22.46 14.27
N LYS A 424 17.56 22.37 13.99
CA LYS A 424 18.35 23.36 13.25
C LYS A 424 19.37 22.67 12.35
N ASP A 425 19.71 23.33 11.24
CA ASP A 425 20.75 22.89 10.32
C ASP A 425 22.12 22.74 10.99
N ASP A 426 22.43 23.59 11.98
CA ASP A 426 23.68 23.54 12.74
C ASP A 426 23.82 22.31 13.66
N TRP A 427 22.78 21.46 13.77
CA TRP A 427 22.83 20.15 14.43
C TRP A 427 23.51 19.08 13.57
N HIS A 428 23.64 19.34 12.25
CA HIS A 428 24.41 18.48 11.37
C HIS A 428 25.90 18.46 11.75
N PHE A 429 26.52 17.34 11.44
CA PHE A 429 27.94 17.16 11.74
C PHE A 429 28.81 18.13 10.91
N ARG A 430 29.57 18.97 11.57
CA ARG A 430 30.33 20.11 10.99
C ARG A 430 31.37 19.74 9.91
N LEU A 431 31.71 18.46 9.72
CA LEU A 431 32.62 18.01 8.67
C LEU A 431 31.87 17.50 7.43
N ILE A 432 30.56 17.65 7.38
CA ILE A 432 29.78 17.47 6.15
C ILE A 432 29.75 18.81 5.45
N ASP A 433 30.31 18.86 4.22
CA ASP A 433 30.39 20.09 3.42
C ASP A 433 29.01 20.52 2.86
N ASN A 434 28.13 19.56 2.56
CA ASN A 434 26.77 19.77 2.11
C ASN A 434 25.85 18.76 2.82
N ALA A 435 24.86 19.24 3.57
CA ALA A 435 23.90 18.43 4.31
C ALA A 435 22.64 18.09 3.49
N GLU A 436 22.52 18.60 2.25
CA GLU A 436 21.40 18.28 1.35
C GLU A 436 21.25 16.75 1.18
N GLY A 437 20.08 16.21 1.53
CA GLY A 437 19.79 14.78 1.52
C GLY A 437 20.44 13.98 2.65
N VAL A 438 20.84 14.63 3.74
CA VAL A 438 21.36 13.99 4.96
C VAL A 438 20.36 14.19 6.09
N SER A 439 19.81 13.12 6.64
CA SER A 439 18.87 13.22 7.76
C SER A 439 19.57 13.46 9.10
N LEU A 440 18.85 14.02 10.05
CA LEU A 440 19.19 14.05 11.46
C LEU A 440 18.60 12.82 12.16
N GLU A 441 19.44 11.97 12.72
CA GLU A 441 19.07 10.77 13.45
C GLU A 441 19.16 10.96 14.97
N ARG A 442 18.15 10.51 15.70
CA ARG A 442 18.15 10.41 17.15
C ARG A 442 19.10 9.32 17.63
N ILE A 443 19.98 9.64 18.59
CA ILE A 443 21.01 8.73 19.11
C ILE A 443 20.44 7.79 20.17
N ASP A 444 19.74 8.34 21.15
CA ASP A 444 19.16 7.61 22.28
C ASP A 444 17.64 7.87 22.34
N PRO A 445 16.81 6.85 22.04
CA PRO A 445 15.35 6.97 22.13
C PRO A 445 14.84 7.39 23.51
N ALA A 446 15.56 7.06 24.60
CA ALA A 446 15.22 7.48 25.96
C ALA A 446 15.76 8.88 26.32
N GLY A 447 16.63 9.46 25.49
CA GLY A 447 17.21 10.77 25.69
C GLY A 447 16.24 11.91 25.36
N PRO A 448 16.49 13.14 25.86
CA PRO A 448 15.61 14.29 25.61
C PRO A 448 15.60 14.67 24.12
N SER A 449 14.40 14.92 23.57
CA SER A 449 14.18 15.26 22.16
C SER A 449 14.75 16.63 21.79
N GLN A 450 14.71 17.58 22.72
CA GLN A 450 15.19 18.95 22.50
C GLN A 450 16.69 19.13 22.74
N ASN A 451 17.42 18.07 23.08
CA ASN A 451 18.86 18.16 23.28
C ASN A 451 19.62 17.93 21.97
N PRO A 452 20.31 18.97 21.41
CA PRO A 452 21.07 18.79 20.16
C PRO A 452 22.11 17.65 20.23
N ALA A 453 22.67 17.39 21.42
CA ALA A 453 23.63 16.29 21.60
C ALA A 453 23.01 14.88 21.49
N ASN A 454 21.66 14.78 21.43
CA ASN A 454 20.95 13.53 21.16
C ASN A 454 20.63 13.33 19.69
N TRP A 455 21.12 14.20 18.81
CA TRP A 455 20.92 14.13 17.36
C TRP A 455 22.27 14.14 16.64
N HIS A 456 22.32 13.47 15.51
CA HIS A 456 23.52 13.44 14.67
C HIS A 456 23.13 13.15 13.22
N SER A 457 23.91 13.66 12.28
CA SER A 457 23.77 13.33 10.85
C SER A 457 23.85 11.83 10.63
N ALA A 458 22.98 11.30 9.80
CA ALA A 458 23.00 9.90 9.38
C ALA A 458 24.36 9.51 8.77
N ALA A 459 24.75 8.28 8.93
CA ALA A 459 26.03 7.79 8.43
C ALA A 459 26.04 7.68 6.90
N SER A 460 27.18 8.02 6.29
CA SER A 460 27.40 7.83 4.86
C SER A 460 27.27 6.37 4.42
N THR A 461 27.64 5.44 5.29
CA THR A 461 27.51 3.99 5.05
C THR A 461 26.06 3.48 5.09
N ALA A 462 25.14 4.27 5.64
CA ALA A 462 23.70 4.04 5.60
C ALA A 462 23.01 4.78 4.44
N GLY A 463 23.75 5.49 3.59
CA GLY A 463 23.22 6.29 2.49
C GLY A 463 22.66 7.64 2.92
N TYR A 464 23.09 8.13 4.11
CA TYR A 464 22.65 9.39 4.71
C TYR A 464 21.20 9.45 5.19
N GLY A 465 20.56 8.29 5.37
CA GLY A 465 19.23 8.15 5.96
C GLY A 465 18.90 6.68 6.25
N THR A 466 18.03 6.45 7.23
CA THR A 466 17.62 5.10 7.67
C THR A 466 16.10 4.94 7.74
N PRO A 467 15.33 5.38 6.74
CA PRO A 467 13.87 5.31 6.80
C PRO A 467 13.36 3.86 6.94
N THR A 468 12.43 3.67 7.89
CA THR A 468 11.77 2.41 8.26
C THR A 468 12.65 1.39 8.99
N TYR A 469 13.80 1.79 9.48
CA TYR A 469 14.64 0.92 10.28
C TYR A 469 15.54 1.71 11.23
N LYS A 470 16.17 1.00 12.12
CA LYS A 470 17.00 1.53 13.21
C LYS A 470 18.10 2.47 12.70
N ASN A 471 18.20 3.65 13.33
CA ASN A 471 19.18 4.70 13.05
C ASN A 471 20.62 4.19 13.04
N SER A 472 21.43 4.69 12.12
CA SER A 472 22.86 4.41 12.03
C SER A 472 23.63 4.94 13.24
N GLN A 473 23.10 5.98 13.88
CA GLN A 473 23.66 6.63 15.08
C GLN A 473 23.10 6.09 16.40
N TYR A 474 22.25 5.06 16.37
CA TYR A 474 21.60 4.49 17.56
C TYR A 474 22.63 3.95 18.56
N LYS A 475 22.58 4.45 19.80
CA LYS A 475 23.52 4.07 20.87
C LYS A 475 23.29 2.63 21.33
N LEU A 476 24.31 1.81 21.16
CA LEU A 476 24.35 0.47 21.73
C LEU A 476 24.78 0.54 23.20
N LEU A 477 23.92 0.11 24.12
CA LEU A 477 24.21 0.10 25.57
C LEU A 477 25.45 -0.73 25.97
N ASN A 478 25.97 -1.59 25.09
CA ASN A 478 27.10 -2.49 25.31
C ASN A 478 28.16 -2.41 24.20
N ALA A 479 28.44 -1.23 23.65
CA ALA A 479 29.43 -1.09 22.58
C ALA A 479 30.84 -1.48 23.10
N ILE A 480 31.43 -2.48 22.48
CA ILE A 480 32.82 -2.89 22.60
C ILE A 480 33.72 -1.81 21.98
N ASN A 481 34.98 -1.69 22.40
CA ASN A 481 35.97 -0.74 21.88
C ASN A 481 35.97 -0.68 20.34
N ALA A 482 36.34 0.48 19.77
CA ALA A 482 36.43 0.67 18.31
C ALA A 482 37.26 -0.47 17.67
N SER A 483 36.68 -1.12 16.65
CA SER A 483 37.35 -2.22 15.93
C SER A 483 37.11 -2.09 14.41
N ILE A 484 38.13 -2.51 13.66
CA ILE A 484 38.09 -2.66 12.20
C ILE A 484 38.39 -4.11 11.87
N GLU A 485 37.48 -4.76 11.13
CA GLU A 485 37.65 -6.13 10.66
C GLU A 485 37.50 -6.20 9.14
N ILE A 486 38.33 -6.97 8.45
CA ILE A 486 38.29 -7.15 7.00
C ILE A 486 38.03 -8.62 6.69
N ASN A 487 36.99 -8.84 5.90
CA ASN A 487 36.59 -10.19 5.48
C ASN A 487 36.10 -10.18 4.01
N PRO A 488 36.55 -11.11 3.16
CA PRO A 488 37.65 -12.05 3.41
C PRO A 488 39.03 -11.35 3.39
N LYS A 489 40.04 -11.98 3.99
CA LYS A 489 41.43 -11.48 3.95
C LYS A 489 42.15 -11.77 2.64
N VAL A 490 41.56 -12.64 1.82
CA VAL A 490 41.95 -12.92 0.44
C VAL A 490 40.71 -12.87 -0.41
N PHE A 491 40.68 -11.99 -1.41
CA PHE A 491 39.52 -11.87 -2.28
C PHE A 491 39.93 -11.86 -3.75
N SER A 492 39.02 -12.26 -4.63
CA SER A 492 39.27 -12.48 -6.04
C SER A 492 38.12 -11.90 -6.89
N PRO A 493 38.21 -10.63 -7.33
CA PRO A 493 37.15 -9.98 -8.08
C PRO A 493 37.10 -10.47 -9.53
N ASP A 494 36.65 -11.71 -9.72
CA ASP A 494 36.50 -12.38 -11.02
C ASP A 494 35.03 -12.62 -11.43
N ASN A 495 34.08 -12.14 -10.60
CA ASN A 495 32.62 -12.24 -10.77
C ASN A 495 32.08 -13.68 -10.79
N ASP A 496 32.70 -14.59 -10.05
CA ASP A 496 32.21 -15.96 -9.89
C ASP A 496 31.21 -16.12 -8.71
N GLY A 497 30.96 -15.01 -7.99
CA GLY A 497 30.04 -14.94 -6.86
C GLY A 497 30.67 -15.35 -5.53
N ARG A 498 31.99 -15.58 -5.47
CA ARG A 498 32.72 -15.94 -4.25
C ARG A 498 33.88 -15.01 -4.02
N ASP A 499 33.90 -14.37 -2.86
CA ASP A 499 34.99 -13.49 -2.42
C ASP A 499 35.36 -12.42 -3.46
N ASP A 500 34.39 -11.95 -4.24
CA ASP A 500 34.58 -10.90 -5.27
C ASP A 500 34.83 -9.53 -4.67
N ILE A 501 34.45 -9.32 -3.41
CA ILE A 501 34.50 -8.03 -2.73
C ILE A 501 35.13 -8.21 -1.34
N ALA A 502 36.02 -7.30 -0.99
CA ALA A 502 36.54 -7.18 0.37
C ALA A 502 35.64 -6.22 1.18
N THR A 503 35.08 -6.70 2.29
CA THR A 503 34.26 -5.89 3.18
C THR A 503 35.07 -5.48 4.41
N ILE A 504 35.12 -4.17 4.66
CA ILE A 504 35.79 -3.55 5.80
C ILE A 504 34.71 -3.16 6.81
N GLN A 505 34.49 -3.97 7.83
CA GLN A 505 33.50 -3.70 8.88
C GLN A 505 34.10 -2.85 10.00
N TYR A 506 33.29 -1.99 10.59
CA TYR A 506 33.71 -1.19 11.73
C TYR A 506 32.65 -1.16 12.85
N VAL A 507 33.14 -0.97 14.07
CA VAL A 507 32.33 -0.65 15.26
C VAL A 507 33.03 0.47 16.01
N VAL A 508 32.28 1.52 16.40
CA VAL A 508 32.75 2.59 17.26
C VAL A 508 31.79 2.73 18.46
N ASN A 509 32.27 3.22 19.59
CA ASN A 509 31.53 3.21 20.85
C ASN A 509 30.74 4.52 21.13
N GLU A 510 30.89 5.54 20.30
CA GLU A 510 30.18 6.80 20.39
C GLU A 510 30.01 7.41 18.99
N PRO A 511 28.97 8.24 18.77
CA PRO A 511 28.78 8.91 17.48
C PRO A 511 29.77 10.07 17.28
N GLY A 512 29.76 10.65 16.07
CA GLY A 512 30.56 11.84 15.74
C GLY A 512 31.96 11.54 15.21
N TYR A 513 32.20 10.31 14.73
CA TYR A 513 33.42 9.96 14.01
C TYR A 513 33.28 10.13 12.51
N VAL A 514 34.39 10.47 11.87
CA VAL A 514 34.60 10.38 10.42
C VAL A 514 35.75 9.46 10.12
N ALA A 515 35.75 8.87 8.94
CA ALA A 515 36.79 7.97 8.49
C ALA A 515 37.41 8.42 7.17
N ASN A 516 38.73 8.20 7.06
CA ASN A 516 39.44 8.14 5.79
C ASN A 516 40.00 6.74 5.61
N LEU A 517 39.73 6.14 4.45
CA LEU A 517 40.28 4.84 4.06
C LEU A 517 41.08 4.98 2.79
N VAL A 518 42.36 4.64 2.89
CA VAL A 518 43.28 4.65 1.76
C VAL A 518 43.90 3.26 1.61
N ILE A 519 43.89 2.77 0.38
CA ILE A 519 44.49 1.46 0.05
C ILE A 519 45.87 1.75 -0.57
N PHE A 520 46.88 1.07 -0.02
CA PHE A 520 48.27 1.16 -0.49
C PHE A 520 48.70 -0.18 -1.10
N ASP A 521 49.55 -0.13 -2.10
CA ASP A 521 50.24 -1.31 -2.60
C ASP A 521 51.40 -1.73 -1.64
N ALA A 522 52.03 -2.85 -1.93
CA ALA A 522 53.15 -3.36 -1.11
C ALA A 522 54.40 -2.44 -1.08
N ALA A 523 54.52 -1.51 -2.02
CA ALA A 523 55.54 -0.47 -2.04
C ALA A 523 55.17 0.79 -1.25
N GLY A 524 53.98 0.83 -0.63
CA GLY A 524 53.50 1.98 0.13
C GLY A 524 52.95 3.12 -0.73
N ARG A 525 52.63 2.89 -2.00
CA ARG A 525 52.00 3.89 -2.86
C ARG A 525 50.50 3.82 -2.72
N PRO A 526 49.80 4.95 -2.54
CA PRO A 526 48.34 4.97 -2.50
C PRO A 526 47.78 4.61 -3.88
N VAL A 527 46.86 3.65 -3.94
CA VAL A 527 46.24 3.18 -5.18
C VAL A 527 44.73 3.45 -5.21
N ARG A 528 44.08 3.58 -4.04
CA ARG A 528 42.66 3.90 -3.94
C ARG A 528 42.38 4.72 -2.68
N ASN A 529 41.70 5.85 -2.84
CA ASN A 529 41.05 6.57 -1.73
C ASN A 529 39.61 6.08 -1.65
N LEU A 530 39.39 5.03 -0.87
CA LEU A 530 38.09 4.35 -0.78
C LEU A 530 37.03 5.23 -0.09
N VAL A 531 37.46 5.94 0.97
CA VAL A 531 36.58 6.85 1.74
C VAL A 531 37.36 8.12 2.05
N ARG A 532 36.71 9.28 1.89
CA ARG A 532 37.24 10.59 2.27
C ARG A 532 36.21 11.29 3.16
N ASN A 533 36.60 11.61 4.39
CA ASN A 533 35.76 12.27 5.40
C ASN A 533 34.36 11.67 5.53
N GLY A 534 34.25 10.32 5.40
CA GLY A 534 32.97 9.64 5.48
C GLY A 534 32.42 9.67 6.90
N THR A 535 31.23 10.19 7.10
CA THR A 535 30.52 10.17 8.39
C THR A 535 30.22 8.72 8.78
N MET A 536 30.52 8.36 10.03
CA MET A 536 30.36 7.01 10.55
C MET A 536 29.11 6.89 11.41
N GLY A 537 28.37 5.79 11.27
CA GLY A 537 27.47 5.30 12.30
C GLY A 537 28.24 4.58 13.41
N LEU A 538 27.56 4.07 14.43
CA LEU A 538 28.20 3.25 15.46
C LEU A 538 28.68 1.91 14.93
N THR A 539 28.06 1.40 13.88
CA THR A 539 28.46 0.21 13.12
C THR A 539 28.27 0.47 11.62
N GLY A 540 29.04 -0.21 10.79
CA GLY A 540 28.88 -0.12 9.34
C GLY A 540 29.98 -0.88 8.62
N TYR A 541 30.00 -0.73 7.30
CA TYR A 541 31.02 -1.35 6.46
C TYR A 541 31.26 -0.55 5.19
N TRP A 542 32.43 -0.77 4.59
CA TRP A 542 32.79 -0.31 3.26
C TRP A 542 33.25 -1.51 2.42
N ASN A 543 33.07 -1.41 1.12
CA ASN A 543 33.42 -2.49 0.20
C ASN A 543 34.52 -2.03 -0.77
N TRP A 544 35.48 -2.90 -1.02
CA TRP A 544 36.51 -2.68 -2.04
C TRP A 544 36.49 -3.82 -3.07
N ASP A 545 36.42 -3.42 -4.32
CA ASP A 545 36.27 -4.26 -5.52
C ASP A 545 37.60 -4.57 -6.24
N GLY A 546 38.74 -4.20 -5.65
CA GLY A 546 40.06 -4.40 -6.26
C GLY A 546 40.42 -3.43 -7.37
N LEU A 547 39.66 -2.31 -7.52
CA LEU A 547 39.93 -1.27 -8.50
C LEU A 547 40.72 -0.09 -7.87
N ASP A 548 41.45 0.64 -8.71
CA ASP A 548 42.06 1.92 -8.34
C ASP A 548 41.09 3.11 -8.40
N ASP A 549 41.54 4.31 -8.09
CA ASP A 549 40.74 5.54 -8.16
C ASP A 549 40.18 5.87 -9.57
N LYS A 550 40.77 5.28 -10.64
CA LYS A 550 40.34 5.45 -12.02
C LYS A 550 39.49 4.32 -12.56
N GLY A 551 39.13 3.33 -11.70
CA GLY A 551 38.38 2.16 -12.08
C GLY A 551 39.19 1.08 -12.80
N ASN A 552 40.54 1.16 -12.81
CA ASN A 552 41.39 0.13 -13.41
C ASN A 552 41.58 -1.03 -12.41
N LYS A 553 41.67 -2.25 -12.97
CA LYS A 553 41.98 -3.45 -12.16
C LYS A 553 43.42 -3.40 -11.65
N LEU A 554 43.56 -3.49 -10.34
CA LEU A 554 44.88 -3.53 -9.71
C LEU A 554 45.56 -4.92 -9.88
N PRO A 555 46.90 -5.01 -9.88
CA PRO A 555 47.63 -6.28 -9.94
C PRO A 555 47.35 -7.20 -8.77
N VAL A 556 47.49 -8.51 -8.96
CA VAL A 556 47.47 -9.50 -7.88
C VAL A 556 48.63 -9.20 -6.93
N GLY A 557 48.33 -9.21 -5.61
CA GLY A 557 49.34 -8.89 -4.61
C GLY A 557 48.75 -8.57 -3.24
N ILE A 558 49.66 -8.17 -2.35
CA ILE A 558 49.31 -7.72 -1.00
C ILE A 558 49.06 -6.23 -1.04
N TYR A 559 47.96 -5.81 -0.45
CA TYR A 559 47.58 -4.41 -0.24
C TYR A 559 47.40 -4.13 1.24
N ILE A 560 47.53 -2.89 1.63
CA ILE A 560 47.32 -2.43 3.00
C ILE A 560 46.18 -1.45 3.01
N ILE A 561 45.12 -1.78 3.70
CA ILE A 561 44.03 -0.86 3.97
C ILE A 561 44.41 -0.06 5.22
N PHE A 562 44.71 1.22 5.01
CA PHE A 562 44.92 2.18 6.08
C PHE A 562 43.61 2.87 6.40
N THR A 563 43.15 2.71 7.63
CA THR A 563 41.93 3.36 8.13
C THR A 563 42.32 4.38 9.20
N ASP A 564 41.89 5.62 9.02
CA ASP A 564 42.07 6.72 9.94
C ASP A 564 40.70 7.27 10.36
N ILE A 565 40.35 7.10 11.64
CA ILE A 565 39.08 7.51 12.23
C ILE A 565 39.36 8.60 13.24
N PHE A 566 38.62 9.71 13.19
CA PHE A 566 38.80 10.83 14.12
C PHE A 566 37.47 11.57 14.38
N ASN A 567 37.42 12.37 15.45
CA ASN A 567 36.26 13.18 15.79
C ASN A 567 36.69 14.63 16.11
N LEU A 568 35.70 15.52 16.30
CA LEU A 568 35.91 16.94 16.59
C LEU A 568 36.57 17.20 17.96
N GLN A 569 36.53 16.23 18.88
CA GLN A 569 37.18 16.29 20.18
C GLN A 569 38.65 15.91 20.16
N GLY A 570 39.18 15.60 18.97
CA GLY A 570 40.57 15.19 18.77
C GLY A 570 40.85 13.73 19.10
N LYS A 571 39.82 12.91 19.39
CA LYS A 571 40.00 11.47 19.50
C LYS A 571 40.31 10.90 18.11
N ARG A 572 41.32 10.03 18.03
CA ARG A 572 41.78 9.45 16.77
C ARG A 572 42.11 7.96 16.96
N TYR A 573 41.69 7.16 15.99
CA TYR A 573 42.04 5.75 15.90
C TYR A 573 42.54 5.47 14.49
N HIS A 574 43.64 4.76 14.33
CA HIS A 574 44.14 4.30 13.04
C HIS A 574 44.54 2.84 13.07
N SER A 575 44.30 2.17 11.94
CA SER A 575 44.69 0.77 11.75
C SER A 575 45.31 0.57 10.37
N LYS A 576 46.13 -0.49 10.28
CA LYS A 576 46.73 -0.97 9.04
C LYS A 576 46.43 -2.46 8.93
N ASN A 577 45.60 -2.80 7.97
CA ASN A 577 45.13 -4.16 7.79
C ASN A 577 45.59 -4.70 6.44
N PRO A 578 46.44 -5.77 6.41
CA PRO A 578 46.83 -6.38 5.14
C PRO A 578 45.66 -7.19 4.55
N ILE A 579 45.56 -7.14 3.22
CA ILE A 579 44.63 -7.91 2.41
C ILE A 579 45.32 -8.40 1.15
N VAL A 580 44.92 -9.56 0.65
CA VAL A 580 45.45 -10.14 -0.58
C VAL A 580 44.39 -10.04 -1.68
N LEU A 581 44.74 -9.37 -2.77
CA LEU A 581 43.98 -9.41 -4.01
C LEU A 581 44.52 -10.57 -4.84
N ALA A 582 43.70 -11.57 -5.07
CA ALA A 582 43.98 -12.74 -5.90
C ALA A 582 43.22 -12.68 -7.23
N ARG A 583 43.54 -13.57 -8.14
CA ARG A 583 42.75 -13.86 -9.35
C ARG A 583 42.91 -15.35 -9.64
N LYS A 584 41.85 -15.93 -10.15
CA LYS A 584 41.88 -17.28 -10.69
C LYS A 584 42.87 -17.31 -11.87
N LEU A 585 43.77 -18.24 -11.85
CA LEU A 585 44.70 -18.50 -12.96
C LEU A 585 43.99 -19.15 -14.13
#